data_2cd0454d4f61a117ab24ee1ebcd90985
#
_entry.id   2cd0454d4f61a117ab24ee1ebcd90985
#
_cell.length_a   1.000
_cell.length_b   1.000
_cell.length_c   1.000
_cell.angle_alpha   90.00
_cell.angle_beta   90.00
_cell.angle_gamma   90.00
#
_symmetry.space_group_name_H-M   'P 1'
#
loop_
_entity.id
_entity.type
_entity.pdbx_description
1 polymer ?
#
loop_
_entity_poly.entity_id
_entity_poly.type
_entity_poly.pdbx_seq_one_letter_code
_entity_poly.pdbx_strand_id
1 'polypeptide(L)'
;MKRWIIFCLLTISWDSAFSQNSDTVFLRFALSKSDTIIYKRIVSYNGASKLYSVRDFYESGQIQMKADYSSLDKFIKEDYQCNYRSNTKEGRYQEWYSNGQIKYDGYFKKGYRNGICSEWYLNGQKQAEEQWKNGQLNGRTRYWKENGELQYDLNLTHGENKNQKTIRYNYLTYLPDEYILDTLQQWPLIIYLHGGSDRGTDLNKLYSSGIPDQIYRGRNFPFIVIAPQCPLNIRWETENWFEPLFKEISEKYRIDTNRIYLTGYSLGGSGTWYLATRYPRLFAAIAPMSGFTSHNEFISRNVGRLKDMPIWAFHGKMDHTVPYEETERIVKKLQKKNKHLKFTSEPSIGHWIHWTIYPNQDLYDWFLTQKK
;
A
#
# COMPACT_ATOMS: atom_id res chain seq x y z
N MET A 1 -29.89 -20.91 19.24
CA MET A 1 -29.23 -20.46 20.47
C MET A 1 -28.52 -19.15 20.20
N LYS A 2 -29.10 -18.03 20.64
CA LYS A 2 -28.52 -16.68 20.47
C LYS A 2 -27.38 -16.52 21.48
N ARG A 3 -26.15 -16.38 20.97
CA ARG A 3 -25.01 -16.00 21.81
C ARG A 3 -25.01 -14.48 21.95
N TRP A 4 -25.26 -14.00 23.14
CA TRP A 4 -25.11 -12.61 23.53
C TRP A 4 -23.64 -12.24 23.54
N ILE A 5 -23.28 -11.25 22.73
CA ILE A 5 -21.98 -10.58 22.83
C ILE A 5 -22.13 -9.52 23.91
N ILE A 6 -21.51 -9.77 25.06
CA ILE A 6 -21.44 -8.78 26.13
C ILE A 6 -20.38 -7.75 25.75
N PHE A 7 -20.85 -6.58 25.30
CA PHE A 7 -20.02 -5.39 25.23
C PHE A 7 -19.85 -4.85 26.67
N CYS A 8 -18.70 -5.12 27.29
CA CYS A 8 -18.29 -4.34 28.45
C CYS A 8 -17.68 -3.03 27.96
N LEU A 9 -18.52 -2.00 27.82
CA LEU A 9 -18.10 -0.61 27.78
C LEU A 9 -17.61 -0.23 29.18
N LEU A 10 -16.31 -0.31 29.43
CA LEU A 10 -15.69 0.44 30.51
C LEU A 10 -15.55 1.89 30.05
N THR A 11 -16.52 2.72 30.46
CA THR A 11 -16.38 4.17 30.41
C THR A 11 -15.30 4.58 31.38
N ILE A 12 -14.10 4.85 30.87
CA ILE A 12 -13.06 5.51 31.65
C ILE A 12 -13.37 7.01 31.57
N SER A 13 -13.81 7.59 32.68
CA SER A 13 -13.93 9.04 32.83
C SER A 13 -12.52 9.64 32.77
N TRP A 14 -12.32 10.46 31.76
CA TRP A 14 -11.11 11.27 31.59
C TRP A 14 -11.29 12.57 32.39
N ASP A 15 -11.17 12.50 33.70
CA ASP A 15 -11.07 13.72 34.52
C ASP A 15 -9.66 13.86 35.07
N SER A 16 -9.02 14.89 34.53
CA SER A 16 -7.97 15.75 35.10
C SER A 16 -7.17 15.23 36.27
N ALA A 17 -6.05 14.59 36.02
CA ALA A 17 -4.77 14.78 36.74
C ALA A 17 -3.71 13.90 36.11
N PHE A 18 -2.98 14.41 35.13
CA PHE A 18 -1.71 13.81 34.72
C PHE A 18 -0.70 14.03 35.87
N SER A 19 -0.66 13.09 36.79
CA SER A 19 0.45 12.98 37.72
C SER A 19 1.66 12.39 36.96
N GLN A 20 2.88 12.70 37.42
CA GLN A 20 4.15 12.25 36.82
C GLN A 20 4.38 10.72 36.85
N ASN A 21 3.36 9.91 37.07
CA ASN A 21 3.40 8.45 37.15
C ASN A 21 2.65 7.83 35.98
N SER A 22 3.23 6.75 35.44
CA SER A 22 2.74 5.97 34.30
C SER A 22 1.25 5.62 34.39
N ASP A 23 0.42 6.17 33.52
CA ASP A 23 -0.99 5.77 33.39
C ASP A 23 -1.08 4.45 32.61
N THR A 24 -1.61 3.42 33.26
CA THR A 24 -1.83 2.13 32.64
C THR A 24 -3.23 2.11 32.06
N VAL A 25 -3.36 2.08 30.74
CA VAL A 25 -4.63 1.90 30.03
C VAL A 25 -4.75 0.45 29.59
N PHE A 26 -5.75 -0.25 30.09
CA PHE A 26 -6.06 -1.60 29.62
C PHE A 26 -7.04 -1.52 28.47
N LEU A 27 -6.64 -1.98 27.29
CA LEU A 27 -7.52 -2.11 26.13
C LEU A 27 -7.65 -3.57 25.77
N ARG A 28 -8.87 -4.09 25.82
CA ARG A 28 -9.20 -5.44 25.40
C ARG A 28 -9.88 -5.36 24.02
N PHE A 29 -9.22 -5.83 22.99
CA PHE A 29 -9.81 -5.96 21.67
C PHE A 29 -9.89 -7.43 21.28
N ALA A 30 -11.10 -7.90 20.97
CA ALA A 30 -11.31 -9.19 20.35
C ALA A 30 -11.48 -8.98 18.86
N LEU A 31 -10.56 -9.49 18.04
CA LEU A 31 -10.74 -9.56 16.59
C LEU A 31 -11.28 -10.92 16.18
N SER A 32 -12.30 -10.91 15.36
CA SER A 32 -12.77 -12.09 14.67
C SER A 32 -11.76 -12.50 13.61
N LYS A 33 -11.20 -13.71 13.72
CA LYS A 33 -10.59 -14.55 12.70
C LYS A 33 -9.10 -14.43 12.33
N SER A 34 -8.27 -13.62 12.93
CA SER A 34 -6.81 -13.83 12.84
C SER A 34 -6.08 -13.24 14.05
N ASP A 35 -5.72 -14.04 14.92
CA ASP A 35 -4.52 -14.28 15.73
C ASP A 35 -3.73 -13.13 16.40
N THR A 36 -4.22 -11.90 16.52
CA THR A 36 -3.50 -10.92 17.33
C THR A 36 -4.44 -10.26 18.33
N ILE A 37 -4.52 -10.83 19.52
CA ILE A 37 -5.23 -10.21 20.63
C ILE A 37 -4.21 -9.38 21.40
N ILE A 38 -4.40 -8.06 21.43
CA ILE A 38 -3.68 -7.20 22.37
C ILE A 38 -4.45 -7.23 23.68
N TYR A 39 -3.78 -7.67 24.73
CA TYR A 39 -4.38 -7.76 26.06
C TYR A 39 -4.13 -6.53 26.89
N LYS A 40 -3.03 -5.82 26.67
CA LYS A 40 -2.63 -4.73 27.53
C LYS A 40 -1.86 -3.69 26.75
N ARG A 41 -2.28 -2.44 26.83
CA ARG A 41 -1.50 -1.28 26.41
C ARG A 41 -1.11 -0.46 27.64
N ILE A 42 0.16 -0.11 27.76
CA ILE A 42 0.68 0.81 28.76
C ILE A 42 1.13 2.07 28.05
N VAL A 43 0.63 3.20 28.51
CA VAL A 43 1.05 4.53 28.04
C VAL A 43 1.68 5.26 29.18
N SER A 44 2.88 5.80 28.99
CA SER A 44 3.58 6.66 29.96
C SER A 44 4.06 7.92 29.31
N TYR A 45 4.05 9.04 30.01
CA TYR A 45 4.59 10.30 29.55
C TYR A 45 5.97 10.56 30.14
N ASN A 46 6.94 10.87 29.30
CA ASN A 46 8.28 11.27 29.71
C ASN A 46 8.41 12.79 29.60
N GLY A 47 8.41 13.48 30.73
CA GLY A 47 8.48 14.94 30.79
C GLY A 47 9.80 15.53 30.27
N ALA A 48 10.91 14.79 30.37
CA ALA A 48 12.21 15.24 29.87
C ALA A 48 12.29 15.21 28.34
N SER A 49 11.80 14.14 27.70
CA SER A 49 11.74 14.02 26.24
C SER A 49 10.48 14.63 25.62
N LYS A 50 9.46 14.93 26.43
CA LYS A 50 8.12 15.38 25.99
C LYS A 50 7.43 14.36 25.05
N LEU A 51 7.67 13.08 25.27
CA LEU A 51 7.12 11.99 24.45
C LEU A 51 6.22 11.07 25.29
N TYR A 52 5.25 10.48 24.62
CA TYR A 52 4.44 9.39 25.15
C TYR A 52 5.08 8.07 24.73
N SER A 53 5.44 7.21 25.70
CA SER A 53 5.90 5.85 25.43
C SER A 53 4.71 4.89 25.49
N VAL A 54 4.49 4.13 24.43
CA VAL A 54 3.41 3.15 24.29
C VAL A 54 4.02 1.75 24.20
N ARG A 55 3.49 0.83 25.00
CA ARG A 55 3.87 -0.58 24.99
C ARG A 55 2.64 -1.45 24.92
N ASP A 56 2.60 -2.34 23.93
CA ASP A 56 1.55 -3.35 23.76
C ASP A 56 2.10 -4.73 24.15
N PHE A 57 1.24 -5.56 24.72
CA PHE A 57 1.59 -6.88 25.19
C PHE A 57 0.62 -7.93 24.64
N TYR A 58 1.12 -9.10 24.32
CA TYR A 58 0.32 -10.28 24.05
C TYR A 58 -0.42 -10.76 25.31
N GLU A 59 -1.37 -11.68 25.14
CA GLU A 59 -2.07 -12.34 26.25
C GLU A 59 -1.12 -13.02 27.22
N SER A 60 -0.05 -13.61 26.68
CA SER A 60 1.01 -14.24 27.47
C SER A 60 1.75 -13.27 28.38
N GLY A 61 1.51 -11.94 28.27
CA GLY A 61 2.28 -10.92 28.97
C GLY A 61 3.57 -10.50 28.26
N GLN A 62 3.90 -11.18 27.15
CA GLN A 62 5.08 -10.84 26.36
C GLN A 62 4.88 -9.54 25.60
N ILE A 63 5.95 -8.74 25.48
CA ILE A 63 5.87 -7.48 24.71
C ILE A 63 5.61 -7.76 23.23
N GLN A 64 4.68 -7.01 22.67
CA GLN A 64 4.32 -7.06 21.25
C GLN A 64 4.84 -5.84 20.49
N MET A 65 4.76 -4.64 21.11
CA MET A 65 5.19 -3.39 20.48
C MET A 65 5.71 -2.42 21.52
N LYS A 66 6.71 -1.64 21.14
CA LYS A 66 7.21 -0.48 21.89
C LYS A 66 7.49 0.67 20.93
N ALA A 67 6.93 1.84 21.23
CA ALA A 67 7.14 3.03 20.44
C ALA A 67 6.97 4.31 21.27
N ASP A 68 7.60 5.39 20.80
CA ASP A 68 7.40 6.72 21.34
C ASP A 68 6.62 7.59 20.35
N TYR A 69 5.83 8.53 20.89
CA TYR A 69 4.93 9.40 20.13
C TYR A 69 4.98 10.82 20.67
N SER A 70 4.96 11.82 19.79
CA SER A 70 4.90 13.22 20.18
C SER A 70 3.52 13.66 20.69
N SER A 71 2.46 12.93 20.29
CA SER A 71 1.11 13.08 20.83
C SER A 71 0.32 11.78 20.66
N LEU A 72 -0.72 11.59 21.48
CA LEU A 72 -1.64 10.46 21.37
C LEU A 72 -2.81 10.86 20.47
N ASP A 73 -2.72 10.51 19.19
CA ASP A 73 -3.82 10.70 18.24
C ASP A 73 -4.90 9.62 18.37
N LYS A 74 -5.97 9.73 17.58
CA LYS A 74 -7.08 8.76 17.60
C LYS A 74 -6.64 7.32 17.33
N PHE A 75 -5.63 7.13 16.47
CA PHE A 75 -5.13 5.78 16.12
C PHE A 75 -4.41 5.10 17.30
N ILE A 76 -3.76 5.88 18.17
CA ILE A 76 -3.14 5.34 19.37
C ILE A 76 -4.17 5.09 20.45
N LYS A 77 -5.21 5.95 20.54
CA LYS A 77 -6.24 5.86 21.59
C LYS A 77 -7.28 4.78 21.31
N GLU A 78 -7.68 4.63 20.05
CA GLU A 78 -8.89 3.89 19.67
C GLU A 78 -8.61 2.58 18.94
N ASP A 79 -7.48 2.47 18.24
CA ASP A 79 -7.20 1.34 17.35
C ASP A 79 -5.74 0.90 17.43
N TYR A 80 -5.51 -0.24 18.06
CA TYR A 80 -4.18 -0.83 18.18
C TYR A 80 -3.58 -1.27 16.83
N GLN A 81 -4.41 -1.68 15.87
CA GLN A 81 -3.93 -2.07 14.54
C GLN A 81 -3.41 -0.89 13.73
N CYS A 82 -3.70 0.31 14.13
CA CYS A 82 -3.36 1.53 13.42
C CYS A 82 -2.14 2.27 13.95
N ASN A 83 -1.37 1.66 14.86
CA ASN A 83 -0.12 2.26 15.35
C ASN A 83 0.82 2.68 14.22
N TYR A 84 0.90 1.90 13.14
CA TYR A 84 1.72 2.25 11.96
C TYR A 84 1.17 3.44 11.16
N ARG A 85 -0.10 3.84 11.38
CA ARG A 85 -0.74 5.00 10.72
C ARG A 85 -0.58 6.30 11.46
N SER A 86 -0.15 6.24 12.73
CA SER A 86 0.04 7.45 13.51
C SER A 86 1.16 8.31 12.94
N ASN A 87 0.83 9.55 12.60
CA ASN A 87 1.80 10.55 12.15
C ASN A 87 2.59 11.18 13.30
N THR A 88 2.40 10.69 14.53
CA THR A 88 3.01 11.24 15.74
C THR A 88 4.12 10.37 16.29
N LYS A 89 4.48 9.26 15.60
CA LYS A 89 5.64 8.44 15.97
C LYS A 89 6.92 9.25 15.98
N GLU A 90 7.70 9.10 17.05
CA GLU A 90 8.97 9.78 17.22
C GLU A 90 9.98 8.84 17.89
N GLY A 91 11.19 8.72 17.35
CA GLY A 91 12.21 7.85 17.91
C GLY A 91 12.10 6.39 17.45
N ARG A 92 12.51 5.47 18.33
CA ARG A 92 12.58 4.04 18.01
C ARG A 92 11.20 3.37 18.11
N TYR A 93 10.88 2.55 17.11
CA TYR A 93 9.68 1.73 17.05
C TYR A 93 10.09 0.26 16.88
N GLN A 94 9.57 -0.63 17.72
CA GLN A 94 9.90 -2.05 17.72
C GLN A 94 8.64 -2.90 17.83
N GLU A 95 8.63 -4.03 17.11
CA GLU A 95 7.60 -5.09 17.22
C GLU A 95 8.27 -6.44 17.46
N TRP A 96 7.56 -7.32 18.16
CA TRP A 96 7.98 -8.69 18.41
C TRP A 96 6.88 -9.66 18.00
N TYR A 97 7.27 -10.86 17.64
CA TYR A 97 6.38 -11.99 17.47
C TYR A 97 5.95 -12.54 18.84
N SER A 98 4.86 -13.35 18.87
CA SER A 98 4.37 -13.98 20.09
C SER A 98 5.35 -14.97 20.75
N ASN A 99 6.34 -15.46 19.99
CA ASN A 99 7.44 -16.28 20.50
C ASN A 99 8.61 -15.46 21.08
N GLY A 100 8.52 -14.12 21.08
CA GLY A 100 9.51 -13.20 21.64
C GLY A 100 10.62 -12.78 20.69
N GLN A 101 10.67 -13.33 19.51
CA GLN A 101 11.63 -12.89 18.52
C GLN A 101 11.27 -11.50 17.97
N ILE A 102 12.29 -10.69 17.70
CA ILE A 102 12.08 -9.38 17.08
C ILE A 102 11.46 -9.57 15.69
N LYS A 103 10.45 -8.74 15.38
CA LYS A 103 9.77 -8.72 14.10
C LYS A 103 10.14 -7.48 13.29
N TYR A 104 10.22 -6.34 13.97
CA TYR A 104 10.55 -5.05 13.37
C TYR A 104 11.35 -4.19 14.34
N ASP A 105 12.34 -3.46 13.82
CA ASP A 105 13.09 -2.42 14.55
C ASP A 105 13.41 -1.27 13.59
N GLY A 106 13.00 -0.07 13.94
CA GLY A 106 13.22 1.09 13.09
C GLY A 106 13.07 2.41 13.83
N TYR A 107 13.43 3.49 13.15
CA TYR A 107 13.33 4.84 13.66
C TYR A 107 12.32 5.66 12.88
N PHE A 108 11.59 6.51 13.61
CA PHE A 108 10.60 7.43 13.07
C PHE A 108 10.91 8.86 13.49
N LYS A 109 10.59 9.80 12.62
CA LYS A 109 10.63 11.23 12.88
C LYS A 109 9.41 11.88 12.28
N LYS A 110 8.60 12.55 13.11
CA LYS A 110 7.32 13.15 12.70
C LYS A 110 6.42 12.16 11.94
N GLY A 111 6.34 10.92 12.43
CA GLY A 111 5.55 9.85 11.82
C GLY A 111 6.17 9.15 10.61
N TYR A 112 7.29 9.64 10.09
CA TYR A 112 7.95 9.05 8.91
C TYR A 112 9.13 8.16 9.32
N ARG A 113 9.31 7.03 8.63
CA ARG A 113 10.52 6.21 8.76
C ARG A 113 11.75 7.06 8.47
N ASN A 114 12.76 7.00 9.37
CA ASN A 114 13.98 7.82 9.24
C ASN A 114 15.16 7.11 9.89
N GLY A 115 16.17 6.74 9.12
CA GLY A 115 17.28 5.90 9.55
C GLY A 115 17.13 4.46 9.07
N ILE A 116 17.79 3.53 9.71
CA ILE A 116 17.75 2.11 9.37
C ILE A 116 16.51 1.48 10.00
N CYS A 117 15.73 0.77 9.18
CA CYS A 117 14.62 -0.09 9.59
C CYS A 117 14.93 -1.53 9.18
N SER A 118 14.72 -2.46 10.08
CA SER A 118 14.95 -3.89 9.85
C SER A 118 13.69 -4.70 10.17
N GLU A 119 13.44 -5.73 9.39
CA GLU A 119 12.37 -6.70 9.58
C GLU A 119 12.94 -8.11 9.62
N TRP A 120 12.30 -9.00 10.36
CA TRP A 120 12.70 -10.40 10.52
C TRP A 120 11.53 -11.33 10.28
N TYR A 121 11.81 -12.51 9.75
CA TYR A 121 10.88 -13.63 9.69
C TYR A 121 10.65 -14.24 11.07
N LEU A 122 9.58 -15.03 11.21
CA LEU A 122 9.26 -15.73 12.47
C LEU A 122 10.35 -16.73 12.89
N ASN A 123 11.16 -17.24 11.95
CA ASN A 123 12.30 -18.11 12.24
C ASN A 123 13.56 -17.35 12.71
N GLY A 124 13.48 -16.02 12.85
CA GLY A 124 14.58 -15.16 13.30
C GLY A 124 15.54 -14.71 12.21
N GLN A 125 15.41 -15.22 10.97
CA GLN A 125 16.20 -14.75 9.85
C GLN A 125 15.80 -13.32 9.45
N LYS A 126 16.79 -12.50 9.08
CA LYS A 126 16.52 -11.14 8.61
C LYS A 126 15.74 -11.21 7.29
N GLN A 127 14.66 -10.43 7.18
CA GLN A 127 13.81 -10.32 6.01
C GLN A 127 14.15 -9.07 5.20
N ALA A 128 14.35 -7.93 5.88
CA ALA A 128 14.67 -6.67 5.25
C ALA A 128 15.60 -5.83 6.13
N GLU A 129 16.43 -5.01 5.48
CA GLU A 129 17.16 -3.91 6.08
C GLU A 129 17.12 -2.73 5.12
N GLU A 130 16.48 -1.66 5.54
CA GLU A 130 16.10 -0.55 4.69
C GLU A 130 16.62 0.76 5.28
N GLN A 131 17.27 1.58 4.48
CA GLN A 131 17.68 2.92 4.88
C GLN A 131 16.65 3.96 4.42
N TRP A 132 16.10 4.71 5.35
CA TRP A 132 15.03 5.66 5.12
C TRP A 132 15.46 7.10 5.45
N LYS A 133 14.91 8.05 4.70
CA LYS A 133 15.00 9.48 4.98
C LYS A 133 13.66 10.14 4.72
N ASN A 134 13.02 10.67 5.78
CA ASN A 134 11.72 11.34 5.70
C ASN A 134 10.64 10.51 4.97
N GLY A 135 10.53 9.22 5.29
CA GLY A 135 9.54 8.33 4.71
C GLY A 135 9.84 7.81 3.31
N GLN A 136 11.03 8.09 2.76
CA GLN A 136 11.49 7.57 1.48
C GLN A 136 12.71 6.69 1.66
N LEU A 137 12.79 5.59 0.92
CA LEU A 137 14.01 4.77 0.87
C LEU A 137 15.17 5.62 0.35
N ASN A 138 16.26 5.68 1.10
CA ASN A 138 17.40 6.52 0.76
C ASN A 138 18.68 5.95 1.36
N GLY A 139 19.39 5.15 0.61
CA GLY A 139 20.60 4.43 0.98
C GLY A 139 20.53 2.96 0.65
N ARG A 140 21.40 2.18 1.30
CA ARG A 140 21.46 0.75 1.06
C ARG A 140 20.22 0.05 1.61
N THR A 141 19.62 -0.80 0.78
CA THR A 141 18.40 -1.55 1.09
C THR A 141 18.60 -2.99 0.67
N ARG A 142 18.41 -3.93 1.59
CA ARG A 142 18.64 -5.35 1.39
C ARG A 142 17.42 -6.17 1.79
N TYR A 143 17.15 -7.21 1.01
CA TYR A 143 16.07 -8.16 1.28
C TYR A 143 16.60 -9.59 1.19
N TRP A 144 16.13 -10.44 2.09
CA TRP A 144 16.51 -11.86 2.16
C TRP A 144 15.26 -12.74 2.08
N LYS A 145 15.43 -13.93 1.54
CA LYS A 145 14.44 -15.00 1.63
C LYS A 145 14.40 -15.58 3.06
N GLU A 146 13.35 -16.33 3.38
CA GLU A 146 13.20 -16.96 4.69
C GLU A 146 14.30 -17.99 5.01
N ASN A 147 14.98 -18.54 3.98
CA ASN A 147 16.13 -19.40 4.14
C ASN A 147 17.46 -18.63 4.36
N GLY A 148 17.42 -17.30 4.47
CA GLY A 148 18.59 -16.45 4.69
C GLY A 148 19.35 -16.06 3.42
N GLU A 149 18.95 -16.54 2.24
CA GLU A 149 19.58 -16.17 0.98
C GLU A 149 19.28 -14.71 0.63
N LEU A 150 20.32 -13.94 0.30
CA LEU A 150 20.18 -12.55 -0.14
C LEU A 150 19.46 -12.48 -1.48
N GLN A 151 18.30 -11.82 -1.50
CA GLN A 151 17.47 -11.68 -2.69
C GLN A 151 17.78 -10.39 -3.46
N TYR A 152 17.91 -9.28 -2.72
CA TYR A 152 18.19 -7.95 -3.29
C TYR A 152 19.19 -7.19 -2.43
N ASP A 153 20.10 -6.47 -3.08
CA ASP A 153 21.02 -5.50 -2.47
C ASP A 153 21.03 -4.25 -3.36
N LEU A 154 20.37 -3.21 -2.92
CA LEU A 154 20.06 -2.02 -3.68
C LEU A 154 20.65 -0.78 -3.02
N ASN A 155 21.07 0.18 -3.81
CA ASN A 155 21.44 1.50 -3.31
C ASN A 155 20.46 2.55 -3.88
N LEU A 156 19.54 3.02 -3.04
CA LEU A 156 18.44 3.87 -3.43
C LEU A 156 18.72 5.33 -3.08
N THR A 157 18.23 6.24 -3.91
CA THR A 157 18.20 7.67 -3.60
C THR A 157 16.81 8.19 -3.91
N HIS A 158 16.10 8.69 -2.88
CA HIS A 158 14.69 9.11 -2.99
C HIS A 158 13.79 8.00 -3.59
N GLY A 159 14.08 6.73 -3.24
CA GLY A 159 13.40 5.57 -3.79
C GLY A 159 13.88 5.12 -5.18
N GLU A 160 14.85 5.77 -5.77
CA GLU A 160 15.42 5.42 -7.08
C GLU A 160 16.76 4.69 -6.93
N ASN A 161 16.95 3.61 -7.69
CA ASN A 161 18.22 2.88 -7.71
C ASN A 161 19.25 3.60 -8.60
N LYS A 162 20.32 4.12 -8.01
CA LYS A 162 21.39 4.78 -8.78
C LYS A 162 22.26 3.81 -9.57
N ASN A 163 22.36 2.58 -9.12
CA ASN A 163 23.12 1.53 -9.82
C ASN A 163 22.14 0.80 -10.74
N GLN A 164 21.85 1.34 -11.90
CA GLN A 164 20.91 0.85 -12.91
C GLN A 164 21.00 -0.68 -13.20
N LYS A 165 20.83 -1.51 -12.18
CA LYS A 165 20.56 -2.92 -12.39
C LYS A 165 19.10 -3.01 -12.80
N THR A 166 18.87 -3.23 -14.07
CA THR A 166 17.55 -3.47 -14.64
C THR A 166 16.88 -4.60 -13.87
N ILE A 167 15.86 -4.30 -13.08
CA ILE A 167 15.10 -5.31 -12.37
C ILE A 167 13.96 -5.74 -13.28
N ARG A 168 13.95 -7.02 -13.62
CA ARG A 168 12.86 -7.62 -14.37
C ARG A 168 11.83 -8.17 -13.40
N TYR A 169 10.59 -7.69 -13.53
CA TYR A 169 9.44 -8.29 -12.87
C TYR A 169 8.84 -9.37 -13.77
N ASN A 170 8.52 -10.51 -13.17
CA ASN A 170 7.66 -11.49 -13.84
C ASN A 170 6.26 -10.90 -13.98
N TYR A 171 5.54 -11.29 -15.03
CA TYR A 171 4.20 -10.78 -15.29
C TYR A 171 3.31 -11.83 -15.94
N LEU A 172 2.01 -11.76 -15.66
CA LEU A 172 0.99 -12.45 -16.43
C LEU A 172 0.64 -11.63 -17.66
N THR A 173 0.33 -12.34 -18.74
CA THR A 173 -0.18 -11.76 -19.99
C THR A 173 -1.52 -12.39 -20.33
N TYR A 174 -2.50 -11.55 -20.65
CA TYR A 174 -3.71 -11.96 -21.34
C TYR A 174 -3.76 -11.28 -22.70
N LEU A 175 -4.16 -12.02 -23.72
CA LEU A 175 -4.40 -11.54 -25.08
C LEU A 175 -5.87 -11.75 -25.42
N PRO A 176 -6.53 -10.78 -26.10
CA PRO A 176 -7.91 -10.97 -26.60
C PRO A 176 -8.02 -12.22 -27.47
N ASP A 177 -9.19 -12.85 -27.49
CA ASP A 177 -9.43 -14.04 -28.31
C ASP A 177 -9.15 -13.78 -29.80
N GLU A 178 -9.48 -12.57 -30.29
CA GLU A 178 -9.26 -12.16 -31.67
C GLU A 178 -7.81 -11.76 -31.97
N TYR A 179 -6.93 -11.67 -30.96
CA TYR A 179 -5.54 -11.23 -31.13
C TYR A 179 -4.78 -12.06 -32.17
N ILE A 180 -5.08 -13.38 -32.27
CA ILE A 180 -4.41 -14.28 -33.21
C ILE A 180 -5.04 -14.15 -34.62
N LEU A 181 -6.32 -13.80 -34.71
CA LEU A 181 -7.09 -13.79 -35.97
C LEU A 181 -6.73 -12.58 -36.84
N ASP A 182 -6.44 -11.44 -36.24
CA ASP A 182 -6.04 -10.22 -36.94
C ASP A 182 -4.62 -9.83 -36.56
N THR A 183 -3.67 -10.13 -37.44
CA THR A 183 -2.24 -9.86 -37.25
C THR A 183 -1.83 -8.41 -37.47
N LEU A 184 -2.70 -7.56 -38.03
CA LEU A 184 -2.44 -6.14 -38.32
C LEU A 184 -3.03 -5.22 -37.24
N GLN A 185 -4.04 -5.68 -36.53
CA GLN A 185 -4.70 -4.86 -35.52
C GLN A 185 -3.78 -4.59 -34.32
N GLN A 186 -3.74 -3.30 -33.91
CA GLN A 186 -3.17 -2.89 -32.64
C GLN A 186 -4.24 -2.87 -31.56
N TRP A 187 -3.89 -3.31 -30.37
CA TRP A 187 -4.82 -3.56 -29.27
C TRP A 187 -4.61 -2.59 -28.11
N PRO A 188 -5.68 -2.11 -27.45
CA PRO A 188 -5.54 -1.35 -26.23
C PRO A 188 -4.84 -2.20 -25.15
N LEU A 189 -4.04 -1.54 -24.31
CA LEU A 189 -3.30 -2.17 -23.23
C LEU A 189 -3.82 -1.72 -21.88
N ILE A 190 -4.09 -2.67 -20.98
CA ILE A 190 -4.23 -2.40 -19.55
C ILE A 190 -3.00 -2.94 -18.82
N ILE A 191 -2.34 -2.07 -18.05
CA ILE A 191 -1.33 -2.47 -17.07
C ILE A 191 -2.03 -2.49 -15.72
N TYR A 192 -2.05 -3.67 -15.07
CA TYR A 192 -2.69 -3.90 -13.78
C TYR A 192 -1.67 -4.06 -12.67
N LEU A 193 -1.76 -3.26 -11.62
CA LEU A 193 -0.90 -3.31 -10.45
C LEU A 193 -1.65 -3.89 -9.25
N HIS A 194 -1.21 -5.04 -8.77
CA HIS A 194 -1.84 -5.74 -7.64
C HIS A 194 -1.59 -5.07 -6.29
N GLY A 195 -2.33 -5.50 -5.27
CA GLY A 195 -2.20 -5.06 -3.89
C GLY A 195 -1.02 -5.68 -3.14
N GLY A 196 -0.87 -5.32 -1.87
CA GLY A 196 0.26 -5.76 -1.04
C GLY A 196 0.30 -7.27 -0.77
N SER A 197 -0.85 -7.95 -0.73
CA SER A 197 -0.97 -9.40 -0.48
C SER A 197 -0.38 -10.27 -1.59
N ASP A 198 -0.39 -9.76 -2.84
CA ASP A 198 -0.07 -10.56 -4.02
C ASP A 198 1.41 -10.43 -4.41
N ARG A 199 2.19 -9.71 -3.58
CA ARG A 199 3.65 -9.59 -3.75
C ARG A 199 4.34 -10.94 -3.64
N GLY A 200 5.47 -11.07 -4.36
CA GLY A 200 6.30 -12.28 -4.33
C GLY A 200 6.87 -12.66 -5.67
N THR A 201 7.07 -13.96 -5.87
CA THR A 201 7.62 -14.56 -7.09
C THR A 201 6.70 -15.64 -7.67
N ASP A 202 5.55 -15.89 -7.05
CA ASP A 202 4.54 -16.84 -7.50
C ASP A 202 3.41 -16.10 -8.21
N LEU A 203 3.41 -16.13 -9.54
CA LEU A 203 2.42 -15.48 -10.39
C LEU A 203 0.99 -15.98 -10.15
N ASN A 204 0.80 -17.20 -9.62
CA ASN A 204 -0.54 -17.74 -9.35
C ASN A 204 -1.29 -16.90 -8.31
N LYS A 205 -0.59 -16.20 -7.43
CA LYS A 205 -1.19 -15.28 -6.47
C LYS A 205 -2.00 -14.17 -7.14
N LEU A 206 -1.62 -13.76 -8.34
CA LEU A 206 -2.30 -12.70 -9.08
C LEU A 206 -3.72 -13.09 -9.51
N TYR A 207 -4.02 -14.39 -9.62
CA TYR A 207 -5.37 -14.87 -9.95
C TYR A 207 -6.35 -14.76 -8.78
N SER A 208 -5.89 -14.35 -7.59
CA SER A 208 -6.74 -14.21 -6.41
C SER A 208 -7.54 -12.92 -6.39
N SER A 209 -7.21 -11.91 -7.22
CA SER A 209 -7.88 -10.61 -7.18
C SER A 209 -7.74 -9.81 -8.48
N GLY A 210 -8.60 -8.79 -8.63
CA GLY A 210 -8.50 -7.81 -9.70
C GLY A 210 -8.81 -8.31 -11.10
N ILE A 211 -8.15 -7.79 -12.11
CA ILE A 211 -8.36 -8.17 -13.52
C ILE A 211 -7.92 -9.61 -13.79
N PRO A 212 -6.78 -10.12 -13.26
CA PRO A 212 -6.42 -11.52 -13.45
C PRO A 212 -7.45 -12.51 -12.89
N ASP A 213 -8.12 -12.21 -11.76
CA ASP A 213 -9.22 -13.03 -11.24
C ASP A 213 -10.41 -13.07 -12.22
N GLN A 214 -10.76 -11.94 -12.84
CA GLN A 214 -11.83 -11.88 -13.82
C GLN A 214 -11.50 -12.72 -15.07
N ILE A 215 -10.25 -12.67 -15.53
CA ILE A 215 -9.77 -13.49 -16.65
C ILE A 215 -9.79 -14.97 -16.26
N TYR A 216 -9.31 -15.33 -15.09
CA TYR A 216 -9.33 -16.71 -14.60
C TYR A 216 -10.75 -17.29 -14.50
N ARG A 217 -11.74 -16.45 -14.19
CA ARG A 217 -13.18 -16.81 -14.20
C ARG A 217 -13.82 -16.85 -15.58
N GLY A 218 -13.03 -16.68 -16.64
CA GLY A 218 -13.49 -16.81 -18.03
C GLY A 218 -14.01 -15.51 -18.65
N ARG A 219 -13.73 -14.35 -18.06
CA ARG A 219 -14.12 -13.08 -18.67
C ARG A 219 -13.17 -12.71 -19.81
N ASN A 220 -13.73 -12.45 -20.98
CA ASN A 220 -12.99 -11.94 -22.12
C ASN A 220 -12.91 -10.40 -22.10
N PHE A 221 -11.77 -9.86 -22.50
CA PHE A 221 -11.52 -8.45 -22.60
C PHE A 221 -10.99 -8.05 -23.97
N PRO A 222 -11.42 -6.93 -24.54
CA PRO A 222 -10.87 -6.40 -25.79
C PRO A 222 -9.55 -5.62 -25.55
N PHE A 223 -8.73 -6.10 -24.61
CA PHE A 223 -7.47 -5.48 -24.21
C PHE A 223 -6.38 -6.53 -24.10
N ILE A 224 -5.16 -6.15 -24.44
CA ILE A 224 -3.99 -6.83 -23.89
C ILE A 224 -3.95 -6.47 -22.40
N VAL A 225 -3.79 -7.44 -21.50
CA VAL A 225 -3.61 -7.18 -20.08
C VAL A 225 -2.23 -7.66 -19.66
N ILE A 226 -1.45 -6.75 -19.04
CA ILE A 226 -0.15 -7.06 -18.44
C ILE A 226 -0.28 -6.84 -16.93
N ALA A 227 -0.05 -7.89 -16.18
CA ALA A 227 -0.08 -7.88 -14.72
C ALA A 227 1.29 -8.27 -14.16
N PRO A 228 2.21 -7.31 -13.95
CA PRO A 228 3.49 -7.59 -13.31
C PRO A 228 3.31 -7.96 -11.84
N GLN A 229 4.24 -8.76 -11.30
CA GLN A 229 4.29 -9.07 -9.89
C GLN A 229 5.39 -8.28 -9.19
N CYS A 230 4.98 -7.44 -8.26
CA CYS A 230 5.90 -6.71 -7.39
C CYS A 230 6.55 -7.70 -6.41
N PRO A 231 7.86 -7.72 -6.27
CA PRO A 231 8.54 -8.60 -5.32
C PRO A 231 8.11 -8.35 -3.86
N LEU A 232 8.31 -9.36 -3.01
CA LEU A 232 8.07 -9.23 -1.58
C LEU A 232 8.93 -8.09 -1.01
N ASN A 233 8.36 -7.31 -0.10
CA ASN A 233 9.00 -6.18 0.59
C ASN A 233 9.42 -4.99 -0.29
N ILE A 234 9.07 -5.02 -1.56
CA ILE A 234 9.25 -3.89 -2.48
C ILE A 234 7.89 -3.22 -2.75
N ARG A 235 7.94 -1.98 -3.23
CA ARG A 235 6.77 -1.19 -3.62
C ARG A 235 6.90 -0.80 -5.07
N TRP A 236 5.77 -0.50 -5.71
CA TRP A 236 5.75 -0.08 -7.11
C TRP A 236 6.56 1.19 -7.40
N GLU A 237 6.82 1.99 -6.37
CA GLU A 237 7.51 3.27 -6.46
C GLU A 237 9.03 3.20 -6.27
N THR A 238 9.58 2.03 -5.96
CA THR A 238 10.96 1.95 -5.41
C THR A 238 12.04 1.68 -6.44
N GLU A 239 11.71 1.22 -7.65
CA GLU A 239 12.71 0.73 -8.59
C GLU A 239 12.39 1.10 -10.05
N ASN A 240 13.41 1.09 -10.91
CA ASN A 240 13.24 1.26 -12.35
C ASN A 240 12.88 -0.08 -13.04
N TRP A 241 11.75 -0.65 -12.65
CA TRP A 241 11.21 -1.89 -13.24
C TRP A 241 10.31 -1.60 -14.44
N PHE A 242 9.68 -0.43 -14.47
CA PHE A 242 8.61 -0.11 -15.41
C PHE A 242 9.14 0.12 -16.84
N GLU A 243 10.19 0.91 -16.99
CA GLU A 243 10.74 1.22 -18.32
C GLU A 243 11.25 -0.04 -19.06
N PRO A 244 12.02 -0.94 -18.41
CA PRO A 244 12.43 -2.20 -19.05
C PRO A 244 11.25 -3.12 -19.39
N LEU A 245 10.27 -3.23 -18.48
CA LEU A 245 9.05 -3.99 -18.76
C LEU A 245 8.28 -3.39 -19.92
N PHE A 246 8.06 -2.07 -19.91
CA PHE A 246 7.30 -1.40 -20.97
C PHE A 246 7.97 -1.53 -22.33
N LYS A 247 9.31 -1.44 -22.38
CA LYS A 247 10.08 -1.70 -23.60
C LYS A 247 9.85 -3.13 -24.09
N GLU A 248 10.02 -4.12 -23.23
CA GLU A 248 9.84 -5.54 -23.57
C GLU A 248 8.44 -5.83 -24.13
N ILE A 249 7.38 -5.38 -23.44
CA ILE A 249 6.00 -5.63 -23.89
C ILE A 249 5.66 -4.88 -25.18
N SER A 250 6.23 -3.67 -25.38
CA SER A 250 6.01 -2.89 -26.60
C SER A 250 6.68 -3.51 -27.83
N GLU A 251 7.79 -4.22 -27.66
CA GLU A 251 8.47 -4.98 -28.72
C GLU A 251 7.76 -6.32 -29.01
N LYS A 252 7.12 -6.90 -27.99
CA LYS A 252 6.54 -8.24 -28.06
C LYS A 252 5.09 -8.25 -28.53
N TYR A 253 4.31 -7.22 -28.21
CA TYR A 253 2.86 -7.22 -28.46
C TYR A 253 2.45 -6.02 -29.34
N ARG A 254 1.37 -6.21 -30.12
CA ARG A 254 0.78 -5.19 -30.99
C ARG A 254 -0.08 -4.21 -30.18
N ILE A 255 0.58 -3.30 -29.48
CA ILE A 255 -0.06 -2.33 -28.58
C ILE A 255 -0.46 -1.07 -29.35
N ASP A 256 -1.73 -0.63 -29.23
CA ASP A 256 -2.12 0.71 -29.61
C ASP A 256 -1.59 1.72 -28.56
N THR A 257 -0.52 2.40 -28.93
CA THR A 257 0.16 3.35 -28.04
C THR A 257 -0.69 4.57 -27.66
N ASN A 258 -1.82 4.80 -28.33
CA ASN A 258 -2.79 5.84 -27.97
C ASN A 258 -3.83 5.36 -26.94
N ARG A 259 -3.90 4.05 -26.66
CA ARG A 259 -4.86 3.44 -25.75
C ARG A 259 -4.17 2.57 -24.71
N ILE A 260 -3.32 3.16 -23.92
CA ILE A 260 -2.61 2.52 -22.80
C ILE A 260 -3.24 3.00 -21.51
N TYR A 261 -3.74 2.06 -20.70
CA TYR A 261 -4.43 2.33 -19.46
C TYR A 261 -3.66 1.73 -18.27
N LEU A 262 -3.77 2.39 -17.12
CA LEU A 262 -3.13 1.93 -15.89
C LEU A 262 -4.16 1.87 -14.77
N THR A 263 -4.20 0.77 -14.07
CA THR A 263 -5.06 0.60 -12.90
C THR A 263 -4.39 -0.25 -11.84
N GLY A 264 -4.83 -0.13 -10.61
CA GLY A 264 -4.37 -0.94 -9.50
C GLY A 264 -5.08 -0.58 -8.21
N TYR A 265 -5.00 -1.46 -7.21
CA TYR A 265 -5.66 -1.23 -5.94
C TYR A 265 -4.67 -1.30 -4.77
N SER A 266 -4.96 -0.61 -3.67
CA SER A 266 -4.14 -0.58 -2.46
C SER A 266 -2.70 -0.15 -2.79
N LEU A 267 -1.71 -1.02 -2.58
CA LEU A 267 -0.33 -0.79 -3.02
C LEU A 267 -0.26 -0.49 -4.53
N GLY A 268 -1.04 -1.21 -5.36
CA GLY A 268 -1.15 -0.96 -6.80
C GLY A 268 -1.85 0.37 -7.12
N GLY A 269 -2.80 0.79 -6.29
CA GLY A 269 -3.41 2.13 -6.40
C GLY A 269 -2.40 3.24 -6.19
N SER A 270 -1.49 3.06 -5.22
CA SER A 270 -0.34 3.97 -5.00
C SER A 270 0.60 3.97 -6.19
N GLY A 271 0.94 2.78 -6.70
CA GLY A 271 1.76 2.61 -7.91
C GLY A 271 1.12 3.27 -9.14
N THR A 272 -0.21 3.20 -9.27
CA THR A 272 -0.96 3.86 -10.35
C THR A 272 -0.78 5.39 -10.30
N TRP A 273 -0.97 6.01 -9.13
CA TRP A 273 -0.71 7.43 -8.95
C TRP A 273 0.75 7.79 -9.25
N TYR A 274 1.69 6.98 -8.77
CA TYR A 274 3.12 7.21 -8.96
C TYR A 274 3.52 7.17 -10.43
N LEU A 275 3.22 6.05 -11.12
CA LEU A 275 3.61 5.88 -12.53
C LEU A 275 2.93 6.92 -13.43
N ALA A 276 1.66 7.22 -13.23
CA ALA A 276 0.98 8.27 -13.99
C ALA A 276 1.64 9.62 -13.78
N THR A 277 2.01 9.97 -12.55
CA THR A 277 2.70 11.23 -12.25
C THR A 277 4.11 11.28 -12.88
N ARG A 278 4.79 10.14 -12.92
CA ARG A 278 6.13 10.01 -13.52
C ARG A 278 6.09 10.04 -15.05
N TYR A 279 5.09 9.39 -15.65
CA TYR A 279 4.92 9.24 -17.10
C TYR A 279 3.58 9.81 -17.60
N PRO A 280 3.30 11.11 -17.41
CA PRO A 280 1.96 11.68 -17.61
C PRO A 280 1.49 11.69 -19.07
N ARG A 281 2.40 11.44 -20.03
CA ARG A 281 2.08 11.36 -21.46
C ARG A 281 1.96 9.93 -21.99
N LEU A 282 2.22 8.94 -21.15
CA LEU A 282 2.20 7.54 -21.57
C LEU A 282 0.77 6.97 -21.57
N PHE A 283 0.00 7.27 -20.55
CA PHE A 283 -1.33 6.69 -20.34
C PHE A 283 -2.42 7.56 -20.96
N ALA A 284 -3.38 6.91 -21.61
CA ALA A 284 -4.62 7.54 -22.08
C ALA A 284 -5.61 7.78 -20.94
N ALA A 285 -5.60 6.89 -19.93
CA ALA A 285 -6.39 7.05 -18.72
C ALA A 285 -5.82 6.20 -17.57
N ILE A 286 -6.21 6.55 -16.33
CA ILE A 286 -5.85 5.79 -15.14
C ILE A 286 -7.06 5.56 -14.21
N ALA A 287 -7.06 4.42 -13.51
CA ALA A 287 -8.08 4.08 -12.53
C ALA A 287 -7.44 3.60 -11.19
N PRO A 288 -6.94 4.50 -10.35
CA PRO A 288 -6.38 4.15 -9.04
C PRO A 288 -7.48 3.84 -8.02
N MET A 289 -7.32 2.77 -7.23
CA MET A 289 -8.27 2.32 -6.21
C MET A 289 -7.61 2.21 -4.85
N SER A 290 -8.20 2.84 -3.82
CA SER A 290 -7.76 2.78 -2.41
C SER A 290 -6.24 2.90 -2.22
N GLY A 291 -5.59 3.78 -3.02
CA GLY A 291 -4.15 4.00 -2.97
C GLY A 291 -3.78 5.05 -1.92
N PHE A 292 -2.68 4.82 -1.20
CA PHE A 292 -2.13 5.82 -0.30
C PHE A 292 -1.06 6.66 -1.02
N THR A 293 -1.04 7.93 -0.72
CA THR A 293 -0.26 8.93 -1.44
C THR A 293 0.53 9.87 -0.53
N SER A 294 0.17 9.93 0.76
CA SER A 294 0.78 10.83 1.74
C SER A 294 2.26 10.55 1.99
N HIS A 295 2.66 9.30 1.88
CA HIS A 295 4.03 8.87 2.12
C HIS A 295 4.94 9.05 0.89
N ASN A 296 4.38 9.44 -0.26
CA ASN A 296 5.16 9.69 -1.48
C ASN A 296 5.17 11.18 -1.82
N GLU A 297 6.24 11.83 -1.41
CA GLU A 297 6.43 13.27 -1.64
C GLU A 297 6.49 13.62 -3.14
N PHE A 298 7.00 12.71 -3.98
CA PHE A 298 7.03 12.89 -5.43
C PHE A 298 5.61 13.03 -6.00
N ILE A 299 4.67 12.13 -5.60
CA ILE A 299 3.26 12.24 -6.01
C ILE A 299 2.70 13.58 -5.54
N SER A 300 2.85 13.88 -4.25
CA SER A 300 2.28 15.10 -3.66
C SER A 300 2.76 16.38 -4.34
N ARG A 301 4.03 16.45 -4.72
CA ARG A 301 4.60 17.62 -5.41
C ARG A 301 4.25 17.70 -6.89
N ASN A 302 4.11 16.55 -7.56
CA ASN A 302 4.02 16.48 -9.02
C ASN A 302 2.64 16.10 -9.55
N VAL A 303 1.65 15.84 -8.71
CA VAL A 303 0.30 15.43 -9.13
C VAL A 303 -0.35 16.43 -10.12
N GLY A 304 0.03 17.70 -10.09
CA GLY A 304 -0.41 18.71 -11.05
C GLY A 304 -0.04 18.41 -12.51
N ARG A 305 0.89 17.49 -12.76
CA ARG A 305 1.23 17.00 -14.13
C ARG A 305 0.08 16.19 -14.75
N LEU A 306 -0.89 15.76 -13.94
CA LEU A 306 -2.06 14.98 -14.35
C LEU A 306 -3.28 15.87 -14.68
N LYS A 307 -3.10 17.18 -14.90
CA LYS A 307 -4.19 18.14 -15.12
C LYS A 307 -5.07 17.83 -16.34
N ASP A 308 -4.51 17.16 -17.36
CA ASP A 308 -5.20 16.85 -18.62
C ASP A 308 -5.49 15.33 -18.75
N MET A 309 -5.09 14.51 -17.77
CA MET A 309 -5.26 13.06 -17.82
C MET A 309 -6.67 12.63 -17.41
N PRO A 310 -7.36 11.80 -18.19
CA PRO A 310 -8.57 11.13 -17.74
C PRO A 310 -8.28 10.23 -16.53
N ILE A 311 -8.96 10.50 -15.43
CA ILE A 311 -8.80 9.78 -14.16
C ILE A 311 -10.16 9.37 -13.64
N TRP A 312 -10.32 8.09 -13.31
CA TRP A 312 -11.45 7.62 -12.53
C TRP A 312 -10.96 6.97 -11.24
N ALA A 313 -10.90 7.76 -10.18
CA ALA A 313 -10.43 7.29 -8.88
C ALA A 313 -11.55 6.65 -8.07
N PHE A 314 -11.22 5.65 -7.24
CA PHE A 314 -12.17 4.93 -6.40
C PHE A 314 -11.65 4.79 -4.97
N HIS A 315 -12.54 4.91 -3.98
CA HIS A 315 -12.22 4.66 -2.58
C HIS A 315 -13.46 4.35 -1.75
N GLY A 316 -13.38 3.35 -0.89
CA GLY A 316 -14.42 3.06 0.09
C GLY A 316 -14.31 3.98 1.31
N LYS A 317 -15.42 4.59 1.75
CA LYS A 317 -15.40 5.51 2.91
C LYS A 317 -15.13 4.81 4.23
N MET A 318 -15.40 3.51 4.32
CA MET A 318 -15.12 2.69 5.49
C MET A 318 -13.77 1.98 5.39
N ASP A 319 -12.83 2.49 4.59
CA ASP A 319 -11.50 1.92 4.46
C ASP A 319 -10.66 2.21 5.70
N HIS A 320 -10.50 1.18 6.55
CA HIS A 320 -9.65 1.22 7.74
C HIS A 320 -8.20 0.80 7.44
N THR A 321 -7.91 0.32 6.24
CA THR A 321 -6.55 -0.08 5.82
C THR A 321 -5.80 1.08 5.18
N VAL A 322 -6.41 1.76 4.23
CA VAL A 322 -5.91 3.00 3.66
C VAL A 322 -6.96 4.08 3.90
N PRO A 323 -6.70 5.09 4.73
CA PRO A 323 -7.68 6.11 5.03
C PRO A 323 -8.23 6.77 3.76
N TYR A 324 -9.54 6.93 3.69
CA TYR A 324 -10.25 7.56 2.57
C TYR A 324 -9.64 8.91 2.17
N GLU A 325 -9.18 9.66 3.17
CA GLU A 325 -8.56 10.98 3.01
C GLU A 325 -7.29 10.94 2.15
N GLU A 326 -6.67 9.78 1.98
CA GLU A 326 -5.50 9.62 1.12
C GLU A 326 -5.84 9.92 -0.34
N THR A 327 -6.92 9.33 -0.86
CA THR A 327 -7.39 9.63 -2.22
C THR A 327 -8.11 10.97 -2.28
N GLU A 328 -8.94 11.29 -1.29
CA GLU A 328 -9.71 12.53 -1.27
C GLU A 328 -8.81 13.76 -1.39
N ARG A 329 -7.68 13.78 -0.69
CA ARG A 329 -6.71 14.89 -0.73
C ARG A 329 -6.17 15.13 -2.14
N ILE A 330 -5.78 14.08 -2.86
CA ILE A 330 -5.29 14.19 -4.24
C ILE A 330 -6.40 14.63 -5.17
N VAL A 331 -7.58 14.04 -5.05
CA VAL A 331 -8.76 14.40 -5.82
C VAL A 331 -9.08 15.88 -5.63
N LYS A 332 -9.18 16.37 -4.41
CA LYS A 332 -9.42 17.81 -4.10
C LYS A 332 -8.37 18.73 -4.73
N LYS A 333 -7.09 18.29 -4.74
CA LYS A 333 -6.01 19.06 -5.36
C LYS A 333 -6.12 19.11 -6.88
N LEU A 334 -6.56 18.02 -7.51
CA LEU A 334 -6.73 17.91 -8.96
C LEU A 334 -8.03 18.52 -9.47
N GLN A 335 -9.15 18.41 -8.77
CA GLN A 335 -10.48 18.88 -9.20
C GLN A 335 -10.49 20.32 -9.70
N LYS A 336 -9.64 21.18 -9.14
CA LYS A 336 -9.53 22.59 -9.56
C LYS A 336 -8.91 22.76 -10.94
N LYS A 337 -8.20 21.76 -11.47
CA LYS A 337 -7.38 21.87 -12.69
C LYS A 337 -7.67 20.77 -13.72
N ASN A 338 -8.19 19.62 -13.31
CA ASN A 338 -8.48 18.48 -14.17
C ASN A 338 -9.99 18.32 -14.37
N LYS A 339 -10.45 18.60 -15.59
CA LYS A 339 -11.86 18.49 -15.98
C LYS A 339 -12.30 17.05 -16.31
N HIS A 340 -11.34 16.14 -16.44
CA HIS A 340 -11.56 14.72 -16.80
C HIS A 340 -11.44 13.80 -15.58
N LEU A 341 -11.43 14.38 -14.37
CA LEU A 341 -11.37 13.63 -13.11
C LEU A 341 -12.77 13.22 -12.67
N LYS A 342 -12.98 11.92 -12.56
CA LYS A 342 -14.13 11.29 -11.92
C LYS A 342 -13.69 10.64 -10.61
N PHE A 343 -14.46 10.80 -9.54
CA PHE A 343 -14.20 10.17 -8.27
C PHE A 343 -15.46 9.48 -7.75
N THR A 344 -15.38 8.18 -7.58
CA THR A 344 -16.43 7.36 -6.98
C THR A 344 -16.01 6.96 -5.57
N SER A 345 -16.80 7.36 -4.60
CA SER A 345 -16.63 6.99 -3.20
C SER A 345 -17.83 6.17 -2.73
N GLU A 346 -17.56 4.96 -2.20
CA GLU A 346 -18.60 4.05 -1.75
C GLU A 346 -18.79 4.16 -0.23
N PRO A 347 -19.95 4.63 0.25
CA PRO A 347 -20.16 4.92 1.67
C PRO A 347 -20.04 3.71 2.58
N SER A 348 -20.46 2.53 2.13
CA SER A 348 -20.55 1.30 2.91
C SER A 348 -19.42 0.30 2.64
N ILE A 349 -18.49 0.63 1.72
CA ILE A 349 -17.39 -0.26 1.36
C ILE A 349 -16.10 0.18 2.07
N GLY A 350 -15.34 -0.80 2.54
CA GLY A 350 -14.01 -0.63 3.11
C GLY A 350 -12.90 -0.74 2.07
N HIS A 351 -11.78 -1.34 2.50
CA HIS A 351 -10.57 -1.45 1.66
C HIS A 351 -10.78 -2.23 0.35
N TRP A 352 -11.72 -3.18 0.33
CA TRP A 352 -11.91 -4.15 -0.74
C TRP A 352 -12.79 -3.64 -1.89
N ILE A 353 -12.81 -2.34 -2.16
CA ILE A 353 -13.61 -1.73 -3.24
C ILE A 353 -13.34 -2.34 -4.63
N HIS A 354 -12.15 -2.83 -4.87
CA HIS A 354 -11.76 -3.47 -6.13
C HIS A 354 -12.60 -4.71 -6.48
N TRP A 355 -13.19 -5.40 -5.47
CA TRP A 355 -14.12 -6.51 -5.69
C TRP A 355 -15.46 -6.09 -6.30
N THR A 356 -15.81 -4.81 -6.23
CA THR A 356 -17.01 -4.26 -6.88
C THR A 356 -16.70 -3.58 -8.20
N ILE A 357 -15.49 -3.03 -8.35
CA ILE A 357 -15.13 -2.23 -9.51
C ILE A 357 -14.62 -3.09 -10.67
N TYR A 358 -13.70 -4.04 -10.44
CA TYR A 358 -13.18 -4.86 -11.54
C TYR A 358 -14.21 -5.83 -12.17
N PRO A 359 -15.23 -6.35 -11.49
CA PRO A 359 -16.32 -7.05 -12.16
C PRO A 359 -17.25 -6.16 -12.98
N ASN A 360 -17.28 -4.84 -12.73
CA ASN A 360 -18.20 -3.93 -13.43
C ASN A 360 -17.68 -3.60 -14.84
N GLN A 361 -18.56 -3.70 -15.84
CA GLN A 361 -18.26 -3.39 -17.24
C GLN A 361 -17.99 -1.90 -17.45
N ASP A 362 -18.60 -1.02 -16.66
CA ASP A 362 -18.49 0.44 -16.82
C ASP A 362 -17.04 0.94 -16.80
N LEU A 363 -16.16 0.31 -16.01
CA LEU A 363 -14.75 0.66 -15.98
C LEU A 363 -14.06 0.46 -17.33
N TYR A 364 -14.35 -0.68 -17.98
CA TYR A 364 -13.71 -1.06 -19.24
C TYR A 364 -14.28 -0.25 -20.41
N ASP A 365 -15.60 -0.02 -20.41
CA ASP A 365 -16.27 0.83 -21.39
C ASP A 365 -15.73 2.27 -21.28
N TRP A 366 -15.57 2.77 -20.06
CA TRP A 366 -14.96 4.07 -19.86
C TRP A 366 -13.51 4.12 -20.36
N PHE A 367 -12.69 3.12 -20.11
CA PHE A 367 -11.34 3.07 -20.67
C PHE A 367 -11.37 3.15 -22.20
N LEU A 368 -12.23 2.39 -22.85
CA LEU A 368 -12.33 2.38 -24.34
C LEU A 368 -12.72 3.73 -24.93
N THR A 369 -13.41 4.59 -24.18
CA THR A 369 -13.72 5.95 -24.62
C THR A 369 -12.53 6.91 -24.52
N GLN A 370 -11.44 6.52 -23.83
CA GLN A 370 -10.27 7.38 -23.63
C GLN A 370 -9.17 7.08 -24.65
N LYS A 371 -8.65 8.12 -25.26
CA LYS A 371 -7.55 8.05 -26.24
C LYS A 371 -6.66 9.30 -26.10
N LYS A 372 -5.35 9.13 -26.30
CA LYS A 372 -4.42 10.29 -26.34
C LYS A 372 -4.59 11.08 -27.62
#